data_21923b15cd9b18fe6ed3463d44a63191
#
_entry.id   21923b15cd9b18fe6ed3463d44a63191
#
_cell.length_a   1.000
_cell.length_b   1.000
_cell.length_c   1.000
_cell.angle_alpha   90.00
_cell.angle_beta   90.00
_cell.angle_gamma   90.00
#
_symmetry.space_group_name_H-M   'P 1'
#
loop_
_entity.id
_entity.type
_entity.pdbx_description
1 polymer ?
#
loop_
_entity_poly.entity_id
_entity_poly.type
_entity_poly.pdbx_seq_one_letter_code
_entity_poly.pdbx_strand_id
1 'polypeptide(L)'
;REIVEQNWDVSKISIDKNTEINTLNHILLSGQTGSGKTYALLYLLLILAVRNAEISVCDPKNSDLAELSKKLKIESKTSATDIVKEVKNVYLEMEKRKKQRIKENWPISTTAVDNGLNLRILVVDEFASLQLKLQKKELDELLKYIYQIILEGRALSCFVILGMQQANATVIPTSLREQFGSIFVLGNSGEQTFNVAFQEKADSLPKFPL
;
A
#
# COMPACT_ATOMS: atom_id res chain seq x y z
N ARG A 1 5.04 24.61 -24.06
CA ARG A 1 4.57 24.22 -22.70
C ARG A 1 5.79 23.72 -21.97
N GLU A 2 6.42 24.61 -21.22
CA GLU A 2 7.49 24.26 -20.28
C GLU A 2 6.88 23.37 -19.22
N ILE A 3 7.29 22.11 -19.20
CA ILE A 3 7.11 21.23 -18.04
C ILE A 3 8.07 21.81 -17.02
N VAL A 4 7.54 22.57 -16.07
CA VAL A 4 8.28 22.99 -14.91
C VAL A 4 8.77 21.70 -14.24
N GLU A 5 10.06 21.43 -14.31
CA GLU A 5 10.73 20.43 -13.48
C GLU A 5 10.61 20.90 -12.03
N GLN A 6 9.44 20.72 -11.45
CA GLN A 6 9.31 20.79 -10.01
C GLN A 6 10.06 19.59 -9.46
N ASN A 7 11.09 19.82 -8.68
CA ASN A 7 11.72 18.83 -7.82
C ASN A 7 10.68 18.33 -6.81
N TRP A 8 9.88 17.36 -7.25
CA TRP A 8 8.89 16.73 -6.41
C TRP A 8 9.63 15.91 -5.34
N ASP A 9 9.49 16.29 -4.10
CA ASP A 9 9.97 15.47 -2.99
C ASP A 9 9.26 14.10 -3.07
N VAL A 10 10.00 13.08 -3.49
CA VAL A 10 9.49 11.71 -3.68
C VAL A 10 8.95 11.13 -2.38
N SER A 11 9.37 11.70 -1.25
CA SER A 11 9.00 11.22 0.08
C SER A 11 7.62 11.69 0.56
N LYS A 12 6.99 12.67 -0.10
CA LYS A 12 5.75 13.30 0.38
C LYS A 12 4.68 13.40 -0.67
N ILE A 13 3.43 13.16 -0.30
CA ILE A 13 2.24 13.43 -1.10
C ILE A 13 1.35 14.40 -0.33
N SER A 14 0.97 15.52 -0.96
CA SER A 14 -0.04 16.42 -0.42
C SER A 14 -1.43 15.85 -0.72
N ILE A 15 -2.22 15.62 0.31
CA ILE A 15 -3.62 15.20 0.18
C ILE A 15 -4.51 16.41 0.03
N ASP A 16 -4.21 17.46 0.77
CA ASP A 16 -4.84 18.76 0.70
C ASP A 16 -3.81 19.87 1.01
N LYS A 17 -4.25 21.12 1.14
CA LYS A 17 -3.38 22.29 1.38
C LYS A 17 -2.59 22.20 2.70
N ASN A 18 -3.06 21.41 3.65
CA ASN A 18 -2.52 21.33 5.01
C ASN A 18 -2.01 19.95 5.39
N THR A 19 -2.30 18.92 4.58
CA THR A 19 -2.02 17.52 4.92
C THR A 19 -1.06 16.91 3.92
N GLU A 20 0.11 16.55 4.40
CA GLU A 20 1.10 15.76 3.66
C GLU A 20 1.24 14.37 4.28
N ILE A 21 1.33 13.36 3.44
CA ILE A 21 1.69 12.01 3.85
C ILE A 21 3.06 11.63 3.34
N ASN A 22 3.78 10.86 4.14
CA ASN A 22 5.03 10.28 3.71
C ASN A 22 4.75 9.06 2.82
N THR A 23 5.22 9.10 1.57
CA THR A 23 5.11 7.98 0.63
C THR A 23 6.06 6.84 0.93
N LEU A 24 7.09 7.10 1.72
CA LEU A 24 8.06 6.10 2.15
C LEU A 24 7.54 5.34 3.40
N ASN A 25 6.25 5.03 3.41
CA ASN A 25 5.58 4.26 4.44
C ASN A 25 4.60 3.26 3.81
N HIS A 26 4.30 2.20 4.55
CA HIS A 26 3.16 1.35 4.21
C HIS A 26 1.87 2.10 4.51
N ILE A 27 0.88 1.94 3.64
CA ILE A 27 -0.41 2.65 3.72
C ILE A 27 -1.53 1.63 3.88
N LEU A 28 -2.39 1.85 4.87
CA LEU A 28 -3.63 1.10 5.05
C LEU A 28 -4.81 2.02 4.71
N LEU A 29 -5.66 1.59 3.76
CA LEU A 29 -6.91 2.26 3.44
C LEU A 29 -8.10 1.38 3.84
N SER A 30 -8.92 1.86 4.74
CA SER A 30 -10.15 1.21 5.15
C SER A 30 -11.35 2.07 4.74
N GLY A 31 -12.37 1.45 4.18
CA GLY A 31 -13.60 2.17 3.82
C GLY A 31 -14.63 1.27 3.18
N GLN A 32 -15.88 1.46 3.59
CA GLN A 32 -17.02 0.72 3.04
C GLN A 32 -17.22 1.01 1.56
N THR A 33 -18.04 0.18 0.90
CA THR A 33 -18.45 0.43 -0.48
C THR A 33 -19.08 1.83 -0.59
N GLY A 34 -18.66 2.61 -1.60
CA GLY A 34 -19.11 4.00 -1.79
C GLY A 34 -18.39 5.05 -0.94
N SER A 35 -17.43 4.68 -0.09
CA SER A 35 -16.67 5.64 0.74
C SER A 35 -15.61 6.45 -0.02
N GLY A 36 -15.38 6.17 -1.30
CA GLY A 36 -14.33 6.82 -2.09
C GLY A 36 -12.98 6.09 -2.08
N LYS A 37 -12.87 4.87 -1.50
CA LYS A 37 -11.62 4.10 -1.41
C LYS A 37 -10.94 3.93 -2.77
N THR A 38 -11.67 3.55 -3.82
CA THR A 38 -11.12 3.38 -5.17
C THR A 38 -10.56 4.69 -5.73
N TYR A 39 -11.24 5.82 -5.49
CA TYR A 39 -10.72 7.13 -5.89
C TYR A 39 -9.45 7.52 -5.14
N ALA A 40 -9.37 7.24 -3.83
CA ALA A 40 -8.17 7.47 -3.04
C ALA A 40 -7.00 6.61 -3.54
N LEU A 41 -7.23 5.32 -3.82
CA LEU A 41 -6.23 4.44 -4.43
C LEU A 41 -5.78 4.96 -5.79
N LEU A 42 -6.71 5.37 -6.66
CA LEU A 42 -6.39 5.91 -7.97
C LEU A 42 -5.54 7.20 -7.87
N TYR A 43 -5.88 8.08 -6.94
CA TYR A 43 -5.09 9.29 -6.68
C TYR A 43 -3.65 8.95 -6.28
N LEU A 44 -3.47 8.00 -5.36
CA LEU A 44 -2.15 7.53 -4.96
C LEU A 44 -1.39 6.90 -6.13
N LEU A 45 -2.05 6.07 -6.94
CA LEU A 45 -1.44 5.46 -8.13
C LEU A 45 -0.97 6.50 -9.14
N LEU A 46 -1.78 7.53 -9.40
CA LEU A 46 -1.42 8.63 -10.31
C LEU A 46 -0.15 9.34 -9.85
N ILE A 47 -0.08 9.73 -8.60
CA ILE A 47 1.08 10.43 -8.04
C ILE A 47 2.32 9.54 -8.06
N LEU A 48 2.18 8.28 -7.67
CA LEU A 48 3.29 7.33 -7.65
C LEU A 48 3.79 7.03 -9.07
N ALA A 49 2.89 6.92 -10.05
CA ALA A 49 3.26 6.72 -11.45
C ALA A 49 4.02 7.93 -12.04
N VAL A 50 3.58 9.16 -11.73
CA VAL A 50 4.30 10.38 -12.14
C VAL A 50 5.71 10.43 -11.54
N ARG A 51 5.93 9.79 -10.40
CA ARG A 51 7.22 9.68 -9.71
C ARG A 51 8.07 8.48 -10.14
N ASN A 52 7.70 7.85 -11.27
CA ASN A 52 8.38 6.66 -11.79
C ASN A 52 8.44 5.48 -10.81
N ALA A 53 7.45 5.36 -9.92
CA ALA A 53 7.35 4.19 -9.06
C ALA A 53 7.02 2.94 -9.88
N GLU A 54 7.65 1.83 -9.55
CA GLU A 54 7.30 0.51 -10.08
C GLU A 54 6.12 -0.05 -9.29
N ILE A 55 4.96 -0.12 -9.91
CA ILE A 55 3.69 -0.41 -9.24
C ILE A 55 3.14 -1.74 -9.71
N SER A 56 2.82 -2.62 -8.76
CA SER A 56 2.00 -3.82 -8.96
C SER A 56 0.63 -3.62 -8.33
N VAL A 57 -0.43 -3.82 -9.10
CA VAL A 57 -1.81 -3.76 -8.62
C VAL A 57 -2.40 -5.15 -8.54
N CYS A 58 -2.94 -5.52 -7.38
CA CYS A 58 -3.66 -6.76 -7.11
C CYS A 58 -5.11 -6.42 -6.75
N ASP A 59 -6.03 -6.72 -7.64
CA ASP A 59 -7.47 -6.47 -7.46
C ASP A 59 -8.26 -7.78 -7.61
N PRO A 60 -8.45 -8.53 -6.51
CA PRO A 60 -9.13 -9.83 -6.56
C PRO A 60 -10.61 -9.76 -6.94
N LYS A 61 -11.21 -8.58 -6.89
CA LYS A 61 -12.60 -8.37 -7.31
C LYS A 61 -12.72 -8.02 -8.80
N ASN A 62 -11.60 -7.69 -9.47
CA ASN A 62 -11.58 -7.16 -10.83
C ASN A 62 -12.54 -5.96 -10.96
N SER A 63 -12.37 -5.01 -10.06
CA SER A 63 -13.19 -3.82 -9.92
C SER A 63 -12.70 -2.67 -10.84
N ASP A 64 -13.27 -1.49 -10.67
CA ASP A 64 -12.86 -0.27 -11.38
C ASP A 64 -11.37 0.02 -11.24
N LEU A 65 -10.72 -0.41 -10.15
CA LEU A 65 -9.29 -0.22 -9.94
C LEU A 65 -8.46 -0.94 -11.01
N ALA A 66 -8.83 -2.19 -11.35
CA ALA A 66 -8.15 -2.96 -12.40
C ALA A 66 -8.30 -2.29 -13.77
N GLU A 67 -9.49 -1.74 -14.08
CA GLU A 67 -9.73 -1.05 -15.33
C GLU A 67 -8.97 0.28 -15.42
N LEU A 68 -8.99 1.07 -14.34
CA LEU A 68 -8.30 2.35 -14.27
C LEU A 68 -6.77 2.17 -14.30
N SER A 69 -6.24 1.12 -13.67
CA SER A 69 -4.81 0.78 -13.73
C SER A 69 -4.35 0.56 -15.17
N LYS A 70 -5.16 -0.11 -16.00
CA LYS A 70 -4.84 -0.29 -17.42
C LYS A 70 -4.71 1.03 -18.18
N LYS A 71 -5.55 2.03 -17.85
CA LYS A 71 -5.45 3.38 -18.44
C LYS A 71 -4.14 4.08 -18.10
N LEU A 72 -3.58 3.77 -16.95
CA LEU A 72 -2.26 4.23 -16.49
C LEU A 72 -1.11 3.37 -17.02
N LYS A 73 -1.39 2.35 -17.85
CA LYS A 73 -0.42 1.36 -18.30
C LYS A 73 0.21 0.54 -17.16
N ILE A 74 -0.50 0.41 -16.04
CA ILE A 74 -0.14 -0.43 -14.91
C ILE A 74 -0.89 -1.74 -15.05
N GLU A 75 -0.14 -2.86 -15.09
CA GLU A 75 -0.76 -4.18 -15.15
C GLU A 75 -1.37 -4.54 -13.80
N SER A 76 -2.64 -4.97 -13.80
CA SER A 76 -3.32 -5.46 -12.61
C SER A 76 -3.49 -6.98 -12.65
N LYS A 77 -3.27 -7.63 -11.51
CA LYS A 77 -3.52 -9.06 -11.30
C LYS A 77 -4.87 -9.22 -10.60
N THR A 78 -5.75 -10.04 -11.18
CA THR A 78 -7.13 -10.22 -10.69
C THR A 78 -7.41 -11.66 -10.25
N SER A 79 -6.69 -12.65 -10.80
CA SER A 79 -6.80 -14.02 -10.33
C SER A 79 -6.04 -14.24 -9.02
N ALA A 80 -6.57 -15.02 -8.10
CA ALA A 80 -5.93 -15.29 -6.82
C ALA A 80 -4.52 -15.88 -6.99
N THR A 81 -4.35 -16.81 -7.93
CA THR A 81 -3.06 -17.44 -8.22
C THR A 81 -2.03 -16.43 -8.74
N ASP A 82 -2.45 -15.51 -9.64
CA ASP A 82 -1.52 -14.52 -10.19
C ASP A 82 -1.17 -13.45 -9.15
N ILE A 83 -2.11 -13.14 -8.24
CA ILE A 83 -1.84 -12.25 -7.10
C ILE A 83 -0.79 -12.86 -6.17
N VAL A 84 -0.89 -14.15 -5.82
CA VAL A 84 0.14 -14.82 -5.00
C VAL A 84 1.51 -14.77 -5.68
N LYS A 85 1.57 -15.05 -6.98
CA LYS A 85 2.80 -14.94 -7.76
C LYS A 85 3.37 -13.52 -7.76
N GLU A 86 2.52 -12.52 -7.96
CA GLU A 86 2.96 -11.12 -8.01
C GLU A 86 3.48 -10.64 -6.66
N VAL A 87 2.80 -10.96 -5.56
CA VAL A 87 3.28 -10.66 -4.21
C VAL A 87 4.64 -11.31 -3.94
N LYS A 88 4.80 -12.57 -4.37
CA LYS A 88 6.08 -13.27 -4.30
C LYS A 88 7.17 -12.58 -5.14
N ASN A 89 6.85 -12.10 -6.34
CA ASN A 89 7.79 -11.37 -7.19
C ASN A 89 8.29 -10.08 -6.51
N VAL A 90 7.37 -9.31 -5.91
CA VAL A 90 7.73 -8.10 -5.14
C VAL A 90 8.64 -8.44 -3.97
N TYR A 91 8.33 -9.51 -3.24
CA TYR A 91 9.18 -10.00 -2.15
C TYR A 91 10.58 -10.41 -2.64
N LEU A 92 10.67 -11.16 -3.75
CA LEU A 92 11.96 -11.59 -4.31
C LEU A 92 12.78 -10.40 -4.81
N GLU A 93 12.12 -9.39 -5.36
CA GLU A 93 12.78 -8.14 -5.75
C GLU A 93 13.34 -7.41 -4.52
N MET A 94 12.56 -7.31 -3.44
CA MET A 94 13.03 -6.76 -2.17
C MET A 94 14.27 -7.51 -1.65
N GLU A 95 14.25 -8.85 -1.68
CA GLU A 95 15.41 -9.66 -1.29
C GLU A 95 16.64 -9.43 -2.20
N LYS A 96 16.43 -9.17 -3.49
CA LYS A 96 17.49 -8.78 -4.42
C LYS A 96 18.10 -7.43 -4.03
N ARG A 97 17.27 -6.43 -3.71
CA ARG A 97 17.72 -5.11 -3.22
C ARG A 97 18.50 -5.22 -1.91
N LYS A 98 18.08 -6.10 -1.01
CA LYS A 98 18.79 -6.39 0.25
C LYS A 98 20.20 -6.93 0.01
N LYS A 99 20.35 -7.88 -0.94
CA LYS A 99 21.67 -8.38 -1.36
C LYS A 99 22.52 -7.31 -2.02
N GLN A 100 21.91 -6.47 -2.87
CA GLN A 100 22.58 -5.35 -3.52
C GLN A 100 23.09 -4.33 -2.50
N ARG A 101 22.29 -3.97 -1.50
CA ARG A 101 22.69 -3.09 -0.39
C ARG A 101 23.97 -3.57 0.29
N ILE A 102 24.05 -4.87 0.58
CA ILE A 102 25.23 -5.47 1.21
C ILE A 102 26.43 -5.43 0.26
N LYS A 103 26.23 -5.85 -1.00
CA LYS A 103 27.30 -5.94 -2.01
C LYS A 103 27.92 -4.57 -2.33
N GLU A 104 27.07 -3.55 -2.45
CA GLU A 104 27.48 -2.19 -2.83
C GLU A 104 27.80 -1.31 -1.62
N ASN A 105 27.67 -1.87 -0.41
CA ASN A 105 27.95 -1.17 0.85
C ASN A 105 27.28 0.20 0.95
N TRP A 106 25.94 0.22 0.80
CA TRP A 106 25.19 1.47 0.84
C TRP A 106 25.43 2.24 2.15
N PRO A 107 25.49 3.57 2.11
CA PRO A 107 25.71 4.38 3.30
C PRO A 107 24.64 4.12 4.38
N ILE A 108 25.05 4.27 5.64
CA ILE A 108 24.12 4.13 6.79
C ILE A 108 23.00 5.17 6.64
N SER A 109 21.78 4.77 6.98
CA SER A 109 20.57 5.60 6.91
C SER A 109 20.08 5.98 5.51
N THR A 110 20.66 5.40 4.45
CA THR A 110 20.14 5.56 3.09
C THR A 110 19.14 4.45 2.73
N THR A 111 18.22 4.79 1.81
CA THR A 111 17.23 3.88 1.24
C THR A 111 17.63 3.44 -0.16
N ALA A 112 16.87 2.54 -0.78
CA ALA A 112 17.10 2.14 -2.16
C ALA A 112 16.92 3.31 -3.14
N VAL A 113 16.01 4.23 -2.87
CA VAL A 113 15.81 5.43 -3.69
C VAL A 113 17.05 6.34 -3.63
N ASP A 114 17.65 6.52 -2.46
CA ASP A 114 18.87 7.31 -2.31
C ASP A 114 20.06 6.70 -3.06
N ASN A 115 19.98 5.41 -3.38
CA ASN A 115 20.97 4.66 -4.14
C ASN A 115 20.55 4.40 -5.59
N GLY A 116 19.63 5.23 -6.14
CA GLY A 116 19.27 5.25 -7.56
C GLY A 116 18.26 4.21 -8.01
N LEU A 117 17.61 3.49 -7.09
CA LEU A 117 16.53 2.57 -7.42
C LEU A 117 15.16 3.27 -7.33
N ASN A 118 14.22 2.80 -8.13
CA ASN A 118 12.85 3.33 -8.08
C ASN A 118 12.09 2.84 -6.83
N LEU A 119 11.06 3.58 -6.44
CA LEU A 119 10.07 3.08 -5.49
C LEU A 119 9.42 1.81 -6.03
N ARG A 120 9.25 0.80 -5.19
CA ARG A 120 8.53 -0.43 -5.50
C ARG A 120 7.27 -0.51 -4.65
N ILE A 121 6.12 -0.45 -5.29
CA ILE A 121 4.82 -0.35 -4.63
C ILE A 121 3.99 -1.58 -4.96
N LEU A 122 3.51 -2.26 -3.93
CA LEU A 122 2.52 -3.33 -4.02
C LEU A 122 1.17 -2.78 -3.53
N VAL A 123 0.20 -2.70 -4.41
CA VAL A 123 -1.18 -2.33 -4.05
C VAL A 123 -2.03 -3.59 -4.03
N VAL A 124 -2.68 -3.85 -2.92
CA VAL A 124 -3.65 -4.96 -2.78
C VAL A 124 -4.99 -4.36 -2.38
N ASP A 125 -5.94 -4.31 -3.30
CA ASP A 125 -7.31 -3.88 -2.97
C ASP A 125 -8.13 -5.07 -2.49
N GLU A 126 -8.95 -4.84 -1.48
CA GLU A 126 -9.88 -5.81 -0.90
C GLU A 126 -9.21 -7.13 -0.48
N PHE A 127 -8.25 -7.02 0.41
CA PHE A 127 -7.49 -8.18 0.93
C PHE A 127 -8.39 -9.30 1.48
N ALA A 128 -9.53 -8.96 2.10
CA ALA A 128 -10.47 -9.95 2.61
C ALA A 128 -11.01 -10.88 1.51
N SER A 129 -11.12 -10.42 0.26
CA SER A 129 -11.55 -11.26 -0.86
C SER A 129 -10.56 -12.38 -1.19
N LEU A 130 -9.27 -12.17 -0.92
CA LEU A 130 -8.25 -13.20 -1.16
C LEU A 130 -8.37 -14.35 -0.14
N GLN A 131 -8.73 -14.04 1.10
CA GLN A 131 -8.94 -15.06 2.15
C GLN A 131 -10.04 -16.06 1.78
N LEU A 132 -11.05 -15.61 1.02
CA LEU A 132 -12.15 -16.47 0.56
C LEU A 132 -11.81 -17.28 -0.71
N LYS A 133 -10.83 -16.84 -1.48
CA LYS A 133 -10.48 -17.44 -2.78
C LYS A 133 -9.28 -18.38 -2.71
N LEU A 134 -8.43 -18.24 -1.70
CA LEU A 134 -7.21 -19.01 -1.54
C LEU A 134 -7.41 -20.17 -0.57
N GLN A 135 -6.72 -21.29 -0.85
CA GLN A 135 -6.57 -22.35 0.13
C GLN A 135 -5.67 -21.88 1.28
N LYS A 136 -5.81 -22.48 2.45
CA LYS A 136 -5.06 -22.08 3.65
C LYS A 136 -3.55 -21.98 3.40
N LYS A 137 -2.95 -22.95 2.71
CA LYS A 137 -1.52 -22.95 2.41
C LYS A 137 -1.08 -21.76 1.54
N GLU A 138 -1.88 -21.44 0.52
CA GLU A 138 -1.61 -20.31 -0.38
C GLU A 138 -1.78 -18.97 0.35
N LEU A 139 -2.79 -18.89 1.22
CA LEU A 139 -3.02 -17.71 2.05
C LEU A 139 -1.89 -17.49 3.06
N ASP A 140 -1.41 -18.55 3.70
CA ASP A 140 -0.29 -18.49 4.64
C ASP A 140 1.00 -18.05 3.91
N GLU A 141 1.23 -18.53 2.70
CA GLU A 141 2.36 -18.11 1.85
C GLU A 141 2.24 -16.63 1.45
N LEU A 142 1.08 -16.20 0.99
CA LEU A 142 0.78 -14.81 0.64
C LEU A 142 1.03 -13.87 1.83
N LEU A 143 0.46 -14.21 2.97
CA LEU A 143 0.63 -13.45 4.22
C LEU A 143 2.11 -13.34 4.60
N LYS A 144 2.85 -14.45 4.54
CA LYS A 144 4.29 -14.45 4.85
C LYS A 144 5.04 -13.42 4.01
N TYR A 145 4.81 -13.38 2.69
CA TYR A 145 5.49 -12.42 1.82
C TYR A 145 5.09 -10.97 2.12
N ILE A 146 3.79 -10.70 2.31
CA ILE A 146 3.31 -9.36 2.67
C ILE A 146 3.93 -8.91 4.00
N TYR A 147 3.95 -9.80 5.01
CA TYR A 147 4.60 -9.52 6.30
C TYR A 147 6.06 -9.14 6.15
N GLN A 148 6.81 -9.92 5.37
CA GLN A 148 8.23 -9.65 5.17
C GLN A 148 8.47 -8.31 4.45
N ILE A 149 7.65 -7.99 3.42
CA ILE A 149 7.73 -6.70 2.75
C ILE A 149 7.44 -5.56 3.72
N ILE A 150 6.43 -5.70 4.58
CA ILE A 150 6.06 -4.66 5.55
C ILE A 150 7.14 -4.49 6.63
N LEU A 151 7.73 -5.57 7.11
CA LEU A 151 8.74 -5.50 8.16
C LEU A 151 10.11 -5.00 7.67
N GLU A 152 10.50 -5.35 6.46
CA GLU A 152 11.86 -5.13 5.96
C GLU A 152 11.94 -4.14 4.78
N GLY A 153 10.80 -3.82 4.16
CA GLY A 153 10.76 -3.08 2.88
C GLY A 153 11.18 -1.61 2.98
N ARG A 154 11.05 -0.97 4.14
CA ARG A 154 11.26 0.47 4.29
C ARG A 154 12.63 0.95 3.80
N ALA A 155 13.71 0.35 4.26
CA ALA A 155 15.07 0.69 3.83
C ALA A 155 15.36 0.30 2.38
N LEU A 156 14.57 -0.62 1.81
CA LEU A 156 14.69 -1.13 0.45
C LEU A 156 13.73 -0.44 -0.52
N SER A 157 13.02 0.60 -0.06
CA SER A 157 12.01 1.37 -0.80
C SER A 157 10.93 0.49 -1.44
N CYS A 158 10.55 -0.58 -0.73
CA CYS A 158 9.46 -1.50 -1.09
C CYS A 158 8.29 -1.29 -0.14
N PHE A 159 7.15 -0.82 -0.63
CA PHE A 159 6.02 -0.48 0.21
C PHE A 159 4.73 -1.19 -0.21
N VAL A 160 3.84 -1.37 0.76
CA VAL A 160 2.52 -1.96 0.56
C VAL A 160 1.44 -0.89 0.79
N ILE A 161 0.51 -0.80 -0.14
CA ILE A 161 -0.75 -0.09 0.02
C ILE A 161 -1.84 -1.15 0.11
N LEU A 162 -2.47 -1.27 1.26
CA LEU A 162 -3.46 -2.31 1.52
C LEU A 162 -4.85 -1.71 1.64
N GLY A 163 -5.74 -2.10 0.74
CA GLY A 163 -7.15 -1.72 0.76
C GLY A 163 -8.02 -2.78 1.42
N MET A 164 -9.01 -2.34 2.22
CA MET A 164 -10.00 -3.22 2.82
C MET A 164 -11.32 -2.48 3.08
N GLN A 165 -12.42 -3.21 3.13
CA GLN A 165 -13.72 -2.60 3.44
C GLN A 165 -13.86 -2.26 4.91
N GLN A 166 -13.35 -3.13 5.78
CA GLN A 166 -13.32 -2.93 7.22
C GLN A 166 -11.95 -3.33 7.76
N ALA A 167 -11.34 -2.46 8.53
CA ALA A 167 -10.18 -2.83 9.31
C ALA A 167 -10.63 -3.84 10.39
N ASN A 168 -10.35 -5.12 10.17
CA ASN A 168 -10.73 -6.18 11.08
C ASN A 168 -9.47 -6.87 11.61
N ALA A 169 -9.41 -7.09 12.92
CA ALA A 169 -8.28 -7.74 13.59
C ALA A 169 -8.05 -9.18 13.11
N THR A 170 -9.08 -9.86 12.61
CA THR A 170 -8.97 -11.21 12.04
C THR A 170 -8.32 -11.22 10.66
N VAL A 171 -8.35 -10.09 9.95
CA VAL A 171 -7.78 -9.95 8.60
C VAL A 171 -6.32 -9.49 8.67
N ILE A 172 -6.02 -8.52 9.54
CA ILE A 172 -4.68 -8.02 9.76
C ILE A 172 -4.39 -8.01 11.26
N PRO A 173 -3.47 -8.86 11.75
CA PRO A 173 -3.04 -8.85 13.14
C PRO A 173 -2.53 -7.47 13.59
N THR A 174 -2.73 -7.16 14.86
CA THR A 174 -2.35 -5.86 15.45
C THR A 174 -0.87 -5.53 15.21
N SER A 175 0.01 -6.51 15.39
CA SER A 175 1.45 -6.34 15.18
C SER A 175 1.84 -5.90 13.77
N LEU A 176 1.03 -6.28 12.76
CA LEU A 176 1.24 -5.85 11.39
C LEU A 176 0.66 -4.44 11.15
N ARG A 177 -0.50 -4.14 11.76
CA ARG A 177 -1.12 -2.81 11.61
C ARG A 177 -0.25 -1.69 12.16
N GLU A 178 0.48 -1.93 13.24
CA GLU A 178 1.43 -0.99 13.83
C GLU A 178 2.60 -0.61 12.90
N GLN A 179 2.82 -1.40 11.85
CA GLN A 179 3.86 -1.12 10.85
C GLN A 179 3.38 -0.20 9.72
N PHE A 180 2.07 0.08 9.63
CA PHE A 180 1.56 1.04 8.67
C PHE A 180 1.79 2.46 9.18
N GLY A 181 2.63 3.22 8.48
CA GLY A 181 2.94 4.60 8.84
C GLY A 181 1.81 5.60 8.51
N SER A 182 0.85 5.17 7.69
CA SER A 182 -0.33 5.97 7.35
C SER A 182 -1.56 5.08 7.29
N ILE A 183 -2.59 5.44 8.06
CA ILE A 183 -3.87 4.73 8.09
C ILE A 183 -4.98 5.71 7.74
N PHE A 184 -5.72 5.39 6.68
CA PHE A 184 -6.87 6.18 6.23
C PHE A 184 -8.15 5.40 6.46
N VAL A 185 -9.10 6.03 7.12
CA VAL A 185 -10.46 5.53 7.27
C VAL A 185 -11.38 6.46 6.50
N LEU A 186 -12.01 5.94 5.46
CA LEU A 186 -12.83 6.69 4.51
C LEU A 186 -14.32 6.45 4.75
N GLY A 187 -15.10 7.52 4.67
CA GLY A 187 -16.55 7.47 4.83
C GLY A 187 -16.98 7.29 6.28
N ASN A 188 -18.26 6.97 6.48
CA ASN A 188 -18.82 6.74 7.80
C ASN A 188 -18.54 5.29 8.24
N SER A 189 -17.37 5.08 8.81
CA SER A 189 -16.95 3.77 9.31
C SER A 189 -17.47 3.55 10.73
N GLY A 190 -17.92 2.32 11.02
CA GLY A 190 -18.41 1.97 12.35
C GLY A 190 -17.29 2.01 13.42
N GLU A 191 -17.70 2.14 14.67
CA GLU A 191 -16.83 2.23 15.85
C GLU A 191 -15.72 1.15 15.88
N GLN A 192 -16.06 -0.08 15.51
CA GLN A 192 -15.08 -1.18 15.44
C GLN A 192 -13.95 -0.90 14.46
N THR A 193 -14.23 -0.28 13.31
CA THR A 193 -13.20 0.07 12.32
C THR A 193 -12.26 1.13 12.87
N PHE A 194 -12.79 2.14 13.56
CA PHE A 194 -11.97 3.17 14.22
C PHE A 194 -11.10 2.59 15.33
N ASN A 195 -11.69 1.79 16.23
CA ASN A 195 -10.94 1.14 17.31
C ASN A 195 -9.81 0.25 16.78
N VAL A 196 -10.07 -0.45 15.68
CA VAL A 196 -9.08 -1.33 15.04
C VAL A 196 -8.03 -0.53 14.27
N ALA A 197 -8.41 0.54 13.58
CA ALA A 197 -7.50 1.35 12.77
C ALA A 197 -6.56 2.22 13.65
N PHE A 198 -7.11 2.89 14.65
CA PHE A 198 -6.40 3.88 15.44
C PHE A 198 -6.02 3.43 16.85
N GLN A 199 -6.47 2.24 17.28
CA GLN A 199 -6.31 1.73 18.65
C GLN A 199 -6.90 2.66 19.72
N GLU A 200 -7.82 3.53 19.33
CA GLU A 200 -8.52 4.50 20.16
C GLU A 200 -10.03 4.33 20.04
N LYS A 201 -10.76 4.75 21.07
CA LYS A 201 -12.21 4.77 20.99
C LYS A 201 -12.68 5.86 20.03
N ALA A 202 -13.71 5.58 19.24
CA ALA A 202 -14.26 6.55 18.28
C ALA A 202 -14.65 7.88 18.93
N ASP A 203 -15.07 7.87 20.20
CA ASP A 203 -15.46 9.06 20.98
C ASP A 203 -14.25 9.94 21.35
N SER A 204 -13.02 9.43 21.32
CA SER A 204 -11.80 10.22 21.58
C SER A 204 -11.35 11.03 20.37
N LEU A 205 -11.90 10.77 19.20
CA LEU A 205 -11.53 11.46 17.97
C LEU A 205 -12.28 12.81 17.83
N PRO A 206 -11.66 13.81 17.21
CA PRO A 206 -12.35 15.07 16.90
C PRO A 206 -13.60 14.81 16.08
N LYS A 207 -14.74 15.34 16.52
CA LYS A 207 -15.98 15.29 15.72
C LYS A 207 -15.84 16.29 14.57
N PHE A 208 -15.72 15.79 13.35
CA PHE A 208 -15.78 16.64 12.17
C PHE A 208 -17.24 17.05 11.94
N PRO A 209 -17.52 18.32 11.65
CA PRO A 209 -18.86 18.73 11.22
C PRO A 209 -19.18 18.01 9.90
N LEU A 210 -20.39 17.45 9.84
CA LEU A 210 -20.93 16.82 8.62
C LEU A 210 -21.25 17.91 7.59
#